data_128250efb34aeb93b959e107c71e95e5
#
_entry.id   128250efb34aeb93b959e107c71e95e5
#
_cell.length_a   1.000
_cell.length_b   1.000
_cell.length_c   1.000
_cell.angle_alpha   90.00
_cell.angle_beta   90.00
_cell.angle_gamma   90.00
#
_symmetry.space_group_name_H-M   'P 1'
#
loop_
_entity.id
_entity.type
_entity.pdbx_description
1 polymer ?
#
loop_
_entity_poly.entity_id
_entity_poly.type
_entity_poly.pdbx_seq_one_letter_code
_entity_poly.pdbx_strand_id
1 'polypeptide(L)'
;MVRCVPHDSSSTLNTDSNDHTLVRLTAYLQGAHSSLMESNRDRESIERPLVTVVDDDVSVRESLPNLLRQFGFSAHAFSSAEEFLTSDCVSQTRCLILDVVMPGVTGLDLQRQLKLRSPALPIIFITGQKDEGIRKRALEQGAVGFLLKPVISTVLLEAVNVALREN
;
A
#
# COMPACT_ATOMS: atom_id res chain seq x y z
N MET A 1 -17.50 -7.15 5.56
CA MET A 1 -16.87 -5.83 5.45
C MET A 1 -15.45 -5.95 5.97
N VAL A 2 -14.48 -6.00 5.10
CA VAL A 2 -13.05 -6.15 5.47
C VAL A 2 -12.49 -4.75 5.70
N ARG A 3 -12.10 -4.45 6.95
CA ARG A 3 -11.47 -3.16 7.29
C ARG A 3 -10.00 -3.17 6.89
N CYS A 4 -9.55 -2.14 6.20
CA CYS A 4 -8.14 -1.85 6.02
C CYS A 4 -7.53 -1.38 7.35
N VAL A 5 -6.89 -2.28 8.09
CA VAL A 5 -6.15 -1.92 9.30
C VAL A 5 -4.65 -1.98 8.98
N PRO A 6 -3.88 -0.93 9.23
CA PRO A 6 -2.44 -0.99 9.11
C PRO A 6 -1.89 -1.98 10.14
N HIS A 7 -1.12 -2.96 9.69
CA HIS A 7 -0.46 -3.94 10.56
C HIS A 7 0.77 -3.28 11.18
N ASP A 8 0.63 -2.85 12.44
CA ASP A 8 1.74 -2.36 13.25
C ASP A 8 2.38 -3.56 13.95
N SER A 9 3.61 -3.85 13.59
CA SER A 9 4.42 -4.90 14.21
C SER A 9 5.36 -4.26 15.23
N SER A 10 4.83 -3.90 16.41
CA SER A 10 5.64 -3.51 17.57
C SER A 10 5.86 -4.72 18.48
N SER A 11 7.05 -5.31 18.38
CA SER A 11 7.54 -6.31 19.33
C SER A 11 7.94 -5.62 20.64
N THR A 12 7.25 -5.96 21.71
CA THR A 12 7.55 -5.59 23.09
C THR A 12 8.76 -6.38 23.58
N LEU A 13 9.82 -5.69 23.93
CA LEU A 13 10.89 -6.21 24.81
C LEU A 13 10.60 -5.82 26.23
N ASN A 14 10.38 -6.84 27.06
CA ASN A 14 10.23 -6.75 28.50
C ASN A 14 11.63 -6.82 29.14
N THR A 15 12.01 -5.83 29.97
CA THR A 15 13.12 -5.98 30.89
C THR A 15 12.76 -5.38 32.23
N ASP A 16 12.49 -6.27 33.17
CA ASP A 16 12.59 -6.01 34.61
C ASP A 16 14.04 -5.76 34.98
N SER A 17 14.32 -4.74 35.77
CA SER A 17 15.27 -4.78 36.88
C SER A 17 15.26 -3.48 37.68
N ASN A 18 14.95 -3.69 38.91
CA ASN A 18 15.03 -2.92 40.14
C ASN A 18 16.37 -2.22 40.34
N ASP A 19 16.44 -0.94 40.60
CA ASP A 19 17.43 -0.37 41.55
C ASP A 19 17.01 1.00 42.10
N HIS A 20 16.97 1.06 43.45
CA HIS A 20 16.60 2.19 44.29
C HIS A 20 17.82 3.05 44.62
N THR A 21 18.29 3.89 43.70
CA THR A 21 19.28 4.91 44.13
C THR A 21 19.39 6.04 43.09
N LEU A 22 18.48 6.96 43.02
CA LEU A 22 18.68 8.27 42.33
C LEU A 22 17.45 9.20 42.48
N VAL A 23 16.96 9.38 43.72
CA VAL A 23 15.78 10.23 44.00
C VAL A 23 16.15 11.69 44.20
N ARG A 24 17.35 12.14 43.84
CA ARG A 24 17.75 13.56 44.15
C ARG A 24 18.27 14.41 42.97
N LEU A 25 18.17 13.92 41.73
CA LEU A 25 18.53 14.73 40.57
C LEU A 25 17.32 15.08 39.67
N THR A 26 16.12 14.75 40.11
CA THR A 26 14.90 14.76 39.28
C THR A 26 14.20 16.12 39.20
N ALA A 27 14.53 17.07 40.04
CA ALA A 27 13.80 18.34 40.09
C ALA A 27 14.33 19.43 39.12
N TYR A 28 15.56 19.29 38.63
CA TYR A 28 16.12 20.28 37.69
C TYR A 28 15.97 19.92 36.22
N LEU A 29 15.64 18.66 35.91
CA LEU A 29 15.42 18.18 34.54
C LEU A 29 13.95 18.18 34.11
N GLN A 30 13.00 18.39 35.03
CA GLN A 30 11.57 18.36 34.71
C GLN A 30 11.08 19.62 33.97
N GLY A 31 11.81 20.74 34.07
CA GLY A 31 11.48 21.95 33.31
C GLY A 31 11.94 21.96 31.86
N ALA A 32 12.95 21.16 31.51
CA ALA A 32 13.49 21.08 30.13
C ALA A 32 12.87 19.97 29.30
N HIS A 33 12.28 18.97 29.95
CA HIS A 33 11.68 17.83 29.25
C HIS A 33 10.26 18.09 28.70
N SER A 34 9.50 19.04 29.29
CA SER A 34 8.18 19.36 28.76
C SER A 34 8.24 20.02 27.39
N SER A 35 9.27 20.88 27.15
CA SER A 35 9.38 21.57 25.85
C SER A 35 9.93 20.70 24.72
N LEU A 36 10.62 19.61 25.03
CA LEU A 36 11.15 18.67 24.04
C LEU A 36 10.15 17.53 23.70
N MET A 37 9.19 17.28 24.58
CA MET A 37 8.14 16.28 24.35
C MET A 37 6.98 16.83 23.52
N GLU A 38 6.75 18.14 23.52
CA GLU A 38 5.74 18.78 22.66
C GLU A 38 6.20 18.89 21.21
N SER A 39 7.51 19.01 20.95
CA SER A 39 8.06 19.01 19.58
C SER A 39 8.04 17.64 18.87
N ASN A 40 7.67 16.57 19.57
CA ASN A 40 7.63 15.22 18.98
C ASN A 40 6.21 14.77 18.64
N ARG A 41 5.19 15.61 18.88
CA ARG A 41 3.80 15.35 18.43
C ARG A 41 3.55 15.80 17.00
N ASP A 42 4.42 16.62 16.43
CA ASP A 42 4.41 17.07 15.03
C ASP A 42 5.35 16.23 14.14
N ARG A 43 5.75 15.05 14.56
CA ARG A 43 6.07 14.02 13.58
C ARG A 43 4.73 13.64 12.96
N GLU A 44 4.35 14.44 11.96
CA GLU A 44 3.47 14.01 10.90
C GLU A 44 3.69 12.51 10.71
N SER A 45 2.72 11.71 11.12
CA SER A 45 2.70 10.30 10.74
C SER A 45 2.76 10.35 9.22
N ILE A 46 3.93 10.08 8.64
CA ILE A 46 4.08 9.96 7.19
C ILE A 46 3.14 8.82 6.85
N GLU A 47 1.90 9.18 6.50
CA GLU A 47 0.91 8.20 6.06
C GLU A 47 1.50 7.51 4.84
N ARG A 48 1.91 6.26 5.05
CA ARG A 48 2.44 5.45 3.96
C ARG A 48 1.34 5.27 2.93
N PRO A 49 1.54 5.68 1.68
CA PRO A 49 0.50 5.54 0.68
C PRO A 49 0.10 4.08 0.52
N LEU A 50 -1.20 3.83 0.50
CA LEU A 50 -1.75 2.49 0.33
C LEU A 50 -1.67 2.08 -1.13
N VAL A 51 -0.91 1.03 -1.42
CA VAL A 51 -0.87 0.34 -2.70
C VAL A 51 -1.66 -0.96 -2.57
N THR A 52 -2.71 -1.10 -3.36
CA THR A 52 -3.56 -2.30 -3.34
C THR A 52 -3.22 -3.21 -4.49
N VAL A 53 -3.18 -4.51 -4.24
CA VAL A 53 -2.96 -5.57 -5.24
C VAL A 53 -4.25 -6.34 -5.41
N VAL A 54 -4.71 -6.54 -6.65
CA VAL A 54 -5.85 -7.41 -6.97
C VAL A 54 -5.39 -8.45 -7.99
N ASP A 55 -5.31 -9.70 -7.56
CA ASP A 55 -4.76 -10.81 -8.35
C ASP A 55 -5.32 -12.14 -7.82
N ASP A 56 -5.73 -13.05 -8.67
CA ASP A 56 -6.25 -14.36 -8.25
C ASP A 56 -5.16 -15.37 -7.87
N ASP A 57 -3.88 -15.09 -8.25
CA ASP A 57 -2.73 -15.92 -7.88
C ASP A 57 -2.30 -15.65 -6.43
N VAL A 58 -2.35 -16.71 -5.61
CA VAL A 58 -1.92 -16.67 -4.20
C VAL A 58 -0.48 -16.21 -4.06
N SER A 59 0.42 -16.68 -4.93
CA SER A 59 1.85 -16.33 -4.86
C SER A 59 2.08 -14.83 -5.06
N VAL A 60 1.33 -14.21 -5.95
CA VAL A 60 1.36 -12.76 -6.19
C VAL A 60 0.82 -12.00 -4.98
N ARG A 61 -0.33 -12.44 -4.42
CA ARG A 61 -0.93 -11.82 -3.24
C ARG A 61 -0.07 -11.91 -1.99
N GLU A 62 0.79 -12.91 -1.87
CA GLU A 62 1.74 -13.05 -0.76
C GLU A 62 3.03 -12.24 -1.01
N SER A 63 3.57 -12.28 -2.21
CA SER A 63 4.88 -11.70 -2.51
C SER A 63 4.85 -10.19 -2.72
N LEU A 64 3.92 -9.66 -3.52
CA LEU A 64 3.90 -8.23 -3.86
C LEU A 64 3.62 -7.31 -2.67
N PRO A 65 2.65 -7.59 -1.78
CA PRO A 65 2.46 -6.75 -0.60
C PRO A 65 3.67 -6.73 0.33
N ASN A 66 4.36 -7.87 0.48
CA ASN A 66 5.57 -7.93 1.29
C ASN A 66 6.70 -7.09 0.69
N LEU A 67 6.88 -7.15 -0.62
CA LEU A 67 7.82 -6.31 -1.35
C LEU A 67 7.49 -4.82 -1.16
N LEU A 68 6.25 -4.42 -1.38
CA LEU A 68 5.81 -3.03 -1.24
C LEU A 68 6.04 -2.48 0.16
N ARG A 69 5.75 -3.27 1.21
CA ARG A 69 6.00 -2.88 2.61
C ARG A 69 7.47 -2.67 2.91
N GLN A 70 8.37 -3.49 2.35
CA GLN A 70 9.83 -3.31 2.49
C GLN A 70 10.31 -1.97 1.90
N PHE A 71 9.60 -1.45 0.91
CA PHE A 71 9.89 -0.15 0.29
C PHE A 71 9.11 1.02 0.86
N GLY A 72 8.45 0.82 2.01
CA GLY A 72 7.83 1.90 2.77
C GLY A 72 6.39 2.22 2.41
N PHE A 73 5.72 1.39 1.61
CA PHE A 73 4.29 1.51 1.31
C PHE A 73 3.44 0.74 2.32
N SER A 74 2.20 1.18 2.52
CA SER A 74 1.15 0.31 3.04
C SER A 74 0.65 -0.57 1.90
N ALA A 75 0.35 -1.84 2.16
CA ALA A 75 -0.09 -2.73 1.10
C ALA A 75 -1.17 -3.72 1.56
N HIS A 76 -2.22 -3.85 0.75
CA HIS A 76 -3.27 -4.86 0.87
C HIS A 76 -3.39 -5.66 -0.42
N ALA A 77 -3.90 -6.90 -0.31
CA ALA A 77 -4.17 -7.73 -1.46
C ALA A 77 -5.57 -8.33 -1.39
N PHE A 78 -6.20 -8.47 -2.54
CA PHE A 78 -7.52 -9.07 -2.74
C PHE A 78 -7.45 -10.13 -3.81
N SER A 79 -8.27 -11.17 -3.67
CA SER A 79 -8.31 -12.31 -4.58
C SER A 79 -9.21 -12.08 -5.79
N SER A 80 -10.06 -11.06 -5.75
CA SER A 80 -10.97 -10.72 -6.84
C SER A 80 -11.33 -9.24 -6.87
N ALA A 81 -11.84 -8.80 -8.00
CA ALA A 81 -12.38 -7.46 -8.19
C ALA A 81 -13.55 -7.17 -7.25
N GLU A 82 -14.42 -8.14 -7.03
CA GLU A 82 -15.61 -8.03 -6.20
C GLU A 82 -15.23 -7.84 -4.73
N GLU A 83 -14.24 -8.60 -4.25
CA GLU A 83 -13.73 -8.47 -2.89
C GLU A 83 -13.16 -7.06 -2.66
N PHE A 84 -12.37 -6.56 -3.59
CA PHE A 84 -11.83 -5.20 -3.53
C PHE A 84 -12.93 -4.14 -3.54
N LEU A 85 -13.90 -4.23 -4.49
CA LEU A 85 -14.97 -3.25 -4.64
C LEU A 85 -15.91 -3.14 -3.44
N THR A 86 -16.04 -4.20 -2.64
CA THR A 86 -16.86 -4.21 -1.42
C THR A 86 -16.09 -3.83 -0.16
N SER A 87 -14.78 -3.62 -0.26
CA SER A 87 -13.92 -3.23 0.85
C SER A 87 -13.88 -1.72 1.07
N ASP A 88 -13.52 -1.30 2.28
CA ASP A 88 -13.26 0.11 2.60
C ASP A 88 -11.95 0.62 1.97
N CYS A 89 -11.13 -0.30 1.42
CA CYS A 89 -9.83 0.03 0.82
C CYS A 89 -9.96 0.82 -0.49
N VAL A 90 -11.07 0.74 -1.20
CA VAL A 90 -11.26 1.45 -2.48
C VAL A 90 -10.99 2.95 -2.33
N SER A 91 -11.55 3.56 -1.27
CA SER A 91 -11.40 5.00 -1.02
C SER A 91 -10.03 5.40 -0.48
N GLN A 92 -9.28 4.46 0.09
CA GLN A 92 -7.96 4.68 0.70
C GLN A 92 -6.82 4.35 -0.25
N THR A 93 -7.09 3.60 -1.33
CA THR A 93 -6.07 3.16 -2.28
C THR A 93 -5.52 4.34 -3.07
N ARG A 94 -4.21 4.51 -3.04
CA ARG A 94 -3.48 5.56 -3.77
C ARG A 94 -2.88 5.08 -5.08
N CYS A 95 -2.68 3.77 -5.22
CA CYS A 95 -2.27 3.11 -6.46
C CYS A 95 -2.79 1.67 -6.46
N LEU A 96 -3.33 1.22 -7.59
CA LEU A 96 -3.85 -0.13 -7.75
C LEU A 96 -2.95 -0.92 -8.70
N ILE A 97 -2.44 -2.07 -8.24
CA ILE A 97 -1.79 -3.09 -9.06
C ILE A 97 -2.85 -4.15 -9.35
N LEU A 98 -3.09 -4.42 -10.62
CA LEU A 98 -4.26 -5.19 -11.06
C LEU A 98 -3.88 -6.25 -12.08
N ASP A 99 -4.21 -7.51 -11.80
CA ASP A 99 -4.12 -8.54 -12.85
C ASP A 99 -5.19 -8.32 -13.93
N VAL A 100 -4.79 -8.58 -15.16
CA VAL A 100 -5.69 -8.48 -16.32
C VAL A 100 -6.70 -9.63 -16.34
N VAL A 101 -6.21 -10.85 -16.05
CA VAL A 101 -6.98 -12.09 -16.23
C VAL A 101 -7.35 -12.67 -14.89
N MET A 102 -8.57 -12.44 -14.47
CA MET A 102 -9.13 -12.98 -13.24
C MET A 102 -10.49 -13.63 -13.52
N PRO A 103 -10.88 -14.66 -12.76
CA PRO A 103 -12.23 -15.21 -12.81
C PRO A 103 -13.29 -14.14 -12.47
N GLY A 104 -14.45 -14.21 -13.10
CA GLY A 104 -15.54 -13.25 -12.87
C GLY A 104 -15.29 -11.90 -13.54
N VAL A 105 -15.11 -10.85 -12.73
CA VAL A 105 -14.83 -9.51 -13.25
C VAL A 105 -13.35 -9.40 -13.64
N THR A 106 -13.10 -9.16 -14.92
CA THR A 106 -11.73 -9.00 -15.44
C THR A 106 -11.10 -7.69 -14.96
N GLY A 107 -9.76 -7.60 -15.02
CA GLY A 107 -9.07 -6.36 -14.67
C GLY A 107 -9.49 -5.15 -15.50
N LEU A 108 -9.76 -5.34 -16.80
CA LEU A 108 -10.28 -4.25 -17.65
C LEU A 108 -11.70 -3.83 -17.27
N ASP A 109 -12.53 -4.76 -16.81
CA ASP A 109 -13.88 -4.45 -16.32
C ASP A 109 -13.82 -3.67 -15.01
N LEU A 110 -12.93 -4.07 -14.11
CA LEU A 110 -12.68 -3.36 -12.85
C LEU A 110 -12.16 -1.94 -13.14
N GLN A 111 -11.21 -1.77 -14.06
CA GLN A 111 -10.71 -0.46 -14.45
C GLN A 111 -11.85 0.46 -14.91
N ARG A 112 -12.77 -0.04 -15.75
CA ARG A 112 -13.93 0.73 -16.23
C ARG A 112 -14.85 1.15 -15.09
N GLN A 113 -15.11 0.27 -14.13
CA GLN A 113 -15.94 0.57 -12.97
C GLN A 113 -15.27 1.62 -12.05
N LEU A 114 -13.96 1.50 -11.82
CA LEU A 114 -13.21 2.44 -11.00
C LEU A 114 -13.10 3.83 -11.64
N LYS A 115 -12.99 3.90 -12.97
CA LYS A 115 -12.98 5.19 -13.67
C LYS A 115 -14.21 6.04 -13.43
N LEU A 116 -15.37 5.41 -13.16
CA LEU A 116 -16.61 6.11 -12.79
C LEU A 116 -16.67 6.54 -11.32
N ARG A 117 -15.99 5.82 -10.43
CA ARG A 117 -16.07 6.04 -8.97
C ARG A 117 -14.86 6.80 -8.41
N SER A 118 -13.70 6.57 -8.98
CA SER A 118 -12.41 7.11 -8.55
C SER A 118 -11.54 7.39 -9.77
N PRO A 119 -11.88 8.41 -10.60
CA PRO A 119 -11.23 8.65 -11.90
C PRO A 119 -9.74 8.97 -11.79
N ALA A 120 -9.29 9.45 -10.63
CA ALA A 120 -7.90 9.80 -10.35
C ALA A 120 -7.05 8.62 -9.84
N LEU A 121 -7.64 7.44 -9.56
CA LEU A 121 -6.88 6.30 -9.06
C LEU A 121 -5.96 5.74 -10.15
N PRO A 122 -4.62 5.82 -10.00
CA PRO A 122 -3.70 5.25 -10.97
C PRO A 122 -3.73 3.73 -10.90
N ILE A 123 -3.79 3.09 -12.07
CA ILE A 123 -3.83 1.63 -12.21
C ILE A 123 -2.62 1.16 -13.00
N ILE A 124 -1.87 0.23 -12.41
CA ILE A 124 -0.77 -0.50 -13.05
C ILE A 124 -1.24 -1.92 -13.28
N PHE A 125 -1.33 -2.33 -14.53
CA PHE A 125 -1.63 -3.71 -14.85
C PHE A 125 -0.41 -4.60 -14.73
N ILE A 126 -0.63 -5.83 -14.24
CA ILE A 126 0.32 -6.94 -14.32
C ILE A 126 -0.36 -8.12 -15.02
N THR A 127 0.34 -8.87 -15.84
CA THR A 127 -0.24 -10.00 -16.55
C THR A 127 0.79 -11.01 -17.02
N GLY A 128 0.41 -12.29 -17.03
CA GLY A 128 1.21 -13.35 -17.65
C GLY A 128 1.08 -13.42 -19.18
N GLN A 129 0.15 -12.68 -19.77
CA GLN A 129 -0.15 -12.75 -21.20
C GLN A 129 0.44 -11.57 -21.97
N LYS A 130 1.15 -11.88 -23.07
CA LYS A 130 1.66 -10.89 -24.01
C LYS A 130 0.59 -10.62 -25.08
N ASP A 131 -0.38 -9.77 -24.76
CA ASP A 131 -1.44 -9.35 -25.68
C ASP A 131 -1.39 -7.84 -25.87
N GLU A 132 -0.89 -7.39 -27.02
CA GLU A 132 -0.78 -5.98 -27.37
C GLU A 132 -2.16 -5.30 -27.51
N GLY A 133 -3.21 -6.04 -27.86
CA GLY A 133 -4.57 -5.51 -27.95
C GLY A 133 -5.12 -5.19 -26.54
N ILE A 134 -4.85 -6.06 -25.57
CA ILE A 134 -5.20 -5.82 -24.17
C ILE A 134 -4.40 -4.65 -23.62
N ARG A 135 -3.09 -4.65 -23.85
CA ARG A 135 -2.19 -3.55 -23.41
C ARG A 135 -2.66 -2.20 -23.96
N LYS A 136 -2.93 -2.13 -25.26
CA LYS A 136 -3.42 -0.92 -25.91
C LYS A 136 -4.72 -0.42 -25.26
N ARG A 137 -5.70 -1.30 -25.07
CA ARG A 137 -6.99 -0.96 -24.43
C ARG A 137 -6.82 -0.47 -23.01
N ALA A 138 -5.98 -1.12 -22.20
CA ALA A 138 -5.70 -0.72 -20.82
C ALA A 138 -5.14 0.71 -20.76
N LEU A 139 -4.16 1.02 -21.59
CA LEU A 139 -3.53 2.35 -21.66
C LEU A 139 -4.49 3.42 -22.21
N GLU A 140 -5.25 3.13 -23.24
CA GLU A 140 -6.29 4.03 -23.78
C GLU A 140 -7.38 4.34 -22.74
N GLN A 141 -7.66 3.41 -21.83
CA GLN A 141 -8.57 3.61 -20.71
C GLN A 141 -7.91 4.32 -19.50
N GLY A 142 -6.65 4.73 -19.62
CA GLY A 142 -5.96 5.55 -18.62
C GLY A 142 -5.17 4.73 -17.59
N ALA A 143 -4.78 3.48 -17.90
CA ALA A 143 -3.78 2.80 -17.08
C ALA A 143 -2.43 3.53 -17.18
N VAL A 144 -1.75 3.69 -16.03
CA VAL A 144 -0.46 4.38 -15.95
C VAL A 144 0.72 3.43 -16.15
N GLY A 145 0.50 2.12 -16.11
CA GLY A 145 1.52 1.10 -16.33
C GLY A 145 0.94 -0.23 -16.79
N PHE A 146 1.76 -1.01 -17.49
CA PHE A 146 1.43 -2.36 -17.94
C PHE A 146 2.69 -3.22 -17.93
N LEU A 147 2.77 -4.17 -17.00
CA LEU A 147 3.95 -4.99 -16.74
C LEU A 147 3.64 -6.47 -17.00
N LEU A 148 4.66 -7.18 -17.45
CA LEU A 148 4.55 -8.64 -17.68
C LEU A 148 5.05 -9.40 -16.43
N LYS A 149 4.35 -10.46 -16.04
CA LYS A 149 4.81 -11.44 -15.06
C LYS A 149 5.89 -12.35 -15.71
N PRO A 150 6.98 -12.72 -15.01
CA PRO A 150 7.31 -12.33 -13.63
C PRO A 150 7.72 -10.87 -13.50
N VAL A 151 7.16 -10.18 -12.49
CA VAL A 151 7.38 -8.75 -12.31
C VAL A 151 8.75 -8.49 -11.67
N ILE A 152 9.58 -7.68 -12.31
CA ILE A 152 10.87 -7.25 -11.77
C ILE A 152 10.62 -6.17 -10.71
N SER A 153 11.13 -6.39 -9.50
CA SER A 153 10.87 -5.53 -8.34
C SER A 153 11.20 -4.05 -8.58
N THR A 154 12.35 -3.77 -9.20
CA THR A 154 12.78 -2.40 -9.49
C THR A 154 11.84 -1.69 -10.47
N VAL A 155 11.38 -2.40 -11.51
CA VAL A 155 10.46 -1.85 -12.52
C VAL A 155 9.09 -1.57 -11.91
N LEU A 156 8.59 -2.49 -11.05
CA LEU A 156 7.33 -2.27 -10.35
C LEU A 156 7.39 -1.05 -9.43
N LEU A 157 8.46 -0.95 -8.63
CA LEU A 157 8.62 0.15 -7.69
C LEU A 157 8.76 1.50 -8.39
N GLU A 158 9.47 1.55 -9.52
CA GLU A 158 9.53 2.75 -10.34
C GLU A 158 8.15 3.14 -10.86
N ALA A 159 7.38 2.18 -11.40
CA ALA A 159 6.03 2.43 -11.88
C ALA A 159 5.10 2.93 -10.76
N VAL A 160 5.16 2.34 -9.55
CA VAL A 160 4.38 2.79 -8.39
C VAL A 160 4.79 4.20 -7.96
N ASN A 161 6.09 4.49 -7.90
CA ASN A 161 6.58 5.81 -7.53
C ASN A 161 6.15 6.90 -8.54
N VAL A 162 6.19 6.60 -9.83
CA VAL A 162 5.70 7.51 -10.87
C VAL A 162 4.20 7.73 -10.71
N ALA A 163 3.42 6.67 -10.57
CA ALA A 163 1.98 6.72 -10.40
C ALA A 163 1.54 7.57 -9.18
N LEU A 164 2.29 7.51 -8.08
CA LEU A 164 1.99 8.26 -6.86
C LEU A 164 2.42 9.74 -6.92
N ARG A 165 3.34 10.11 -7.82
CA ARG A 165 3.80 11.51 -7.98
C ARG A 165 2.90 12.31 -8.91
N GLU A 166 2.28 11.67 -9.86
CA GLU A 166 1.45 12.32 -10.88
C GLU A 166 -0.01 12.53 -10.42
N ASN A 167 -0.30 12.18 -9.14
CA ASN A 167 -1.69 12.17 -8.62
C ASN A 167 -1.84 13.00 -7.31
#